data_57d19a6d79d924faf1318fb177efba80
#
_entry.id   57d19a6d79d924faf1318fb177efba80
#
_cell.length_a   1.000
_cell.length_b   1.000
_cell.length_c   1.000
_cell.angle_alpha   90.00
_cell.angle_beta   90.00
_cell.angle_gamma   90.00
#
_symmetry.space_group_name_H-M   'P 1'
#
loop_
_entity.id
_entity.type
_entity.pdbx_description
1 polymer ?
#
loop_
_entity_poly.entity_id
_entity_poly.type
_entity_poly.pdbx_seq_one_letter_code
_entity_poly.pdbx_strand_id
1 'polypeptide(L)'
;MLNDRQIKLIDFIIREHVKTAKPVGSSFISKKAGFKLSPATLRNEMGELEKAGYLAQRHISGGRVPTDKAYRYYVNLLLESEVGLDLKVEYKNKIKQAFDNVPSDPREINKIVARVLSNLSGDLVITGIYKDEYFFKKGLVGLFENPEFKEFNKAFQLARFFEEFEGMFQFIEREFFNTLGVPHGVPVQIMIGKESPFRQIQHETVMCAKYGLPGNCIGSLTLVGPTRMDYEKNIALIKFMTEELNKIIQK
;
A
#
# COMPACT_ATOMS: atom_id res chain seq x y z
N MET A 1 -1.19 -12.31 -23.08
CA MET A 1 -0.44 -12.56 -21.85
C MET A 1 0.90 -11.86 -21.93
N LEU A 2 1.44 -11.38 -20.81
CA LEU A 2 2.79 -10.85 -20.76
C LEU A 2 3.81 -11.97 -20.87
N ASN A 3 4.91 -11.72 -21.59
CA ASN A 3 6.03 -12.67 -21.63
C ASN A 3 7.01 -12.39 -20.45
N ASP A 4 7.91 -13.35 -20.16
CA ASP A 4 8.84 -13.27 -19.01
C ASP A 4 9.69 -11.98 -19.02
N ARG A 5 10.06 -11.48 -20.20
CA ARG A 5 10.84 -10.25 -20.34
C ARG A 5 10.01 -9.04 -19.96
N GLN A 6 8.76 -8.99 -20.39
CA GLN A 6 7.82 -7.92 -20.05
C GLN A 6 7.50 -7.91 -18.55
N ILE A 7 7.36 -9.10 -17.95
CA ILE A 7 7.17 -9.24 -16.50
C ILE A 7 8.37 -8.65 -15.74
N LYS A 8 9.59 -9.02 -16.10
CA LYS A 8 10.81 -8.48 -15.49
C LYS A 8 10.94 -6.98 -15.71
N LEU A 9 10.53 -6.48 -16.86
CA LEU A 9 10.57 -5.07 -17.18
C LEU A 9 9.58 -4.25 -16.36
N ILE A 10 8.35 -4.74 -16.19
CA ILE A 10 7.33 -4.13 -15.32
C ILE A 10 7.80 -4.11 -13.87
N ASP A 11 8.27 -5.25 -13.34
CA ASP A 11 8.80 -5.35 -11.98
C ASP A 11 9.90 -4.32 -11.72
N PHE A 12 10.88 -4.23 -12.63
CA PHE A 12 11.95 -3.24 -12.50
C PHE A 12 11.42 -1.79 -12.51
N ILE A 13 10.50 -1.47 -13.44
CA ILE A 13 9.94 -0.12 -13.56
C ILE A 13 9.13 0.22 -12.30
N ILE A 14 8.35 -0.71 -11.77
CA ILE A 14 7.58 -0.50 -10.52
C ILE A 14 8.53 -0.22 -9.35
N ARG A 15 9.51 -1.08 -9.11
CA ARG A 15 10.49 -0.93 -8.02
C ARG A 15 11.26 0.39 -8.09
N GLU A 16 11.65 0.81 -9.28
CA GLU A 16 12.36 2.07 -9.47
C GLU A 16 11.42 3.28 -9.28
N HIS A 17 10.19 3.19 -9.76
CA HIS A 17 9.19 4.25 -9.57
C HIS A 17 8.76 4.39 -8.10
N VAL A 18 8.60 3.29 -7.37
CA VAL A 18 8.35 3.30 -5.92
C VAL A 18 9.45 4.09 -5.18
N LYS A 19 10.72 3.83 -5.52
CA LYS A 19 11.88 4.48 -4.88
C LYS A 19 12.03 5.95 -5.20
N THR A 20 11.74 6.35 -6.44
CA THR A 20 12.16 7.66 -6.96
C THR A 20 11.01 8.62 -7.23
N ALA A 21 9.78 8.14 -7.32
CA ALA A 21 8.60 8.86 -7.81
C ALA A 21 8.78 9.47 -9.23
N LYS A 22 9.80 9.03 -9.97
CA LYS A 22 10.16 9.59 -11.28
C LYS A 22 9.82 8.62 -12.41
N PRO A 23 9.45 9.12 -13.60
CA PRO A 23 9.30 8.27 -14.79
C PRO A 23 10.62 7.55 -15.12
N VAL A 24 10.52 6.29 -15.55
CA VAL A 24 11.66 5.42 -15.83
C VAL A 24 11.91 5.39 -17.34
N GLY A 25 13.11 5.74 -17.78
CA GLY A 25 13.50 5.81 -19.20
C GLY A 25 14.26 4.57 -19.66
N SER A 26 14.15 4.22 -20.96
CA SER A 26 14.82 3.05 -21.55
C SER A 26 16.36 3.09 -21.44
N SER A 27 16.98 4.26 -21.55
CA SER A 27 18.43 4.43 -21.37
C SER A 27 18.88 4.16 -19.94
N PHE A 28 18.06 4.50 -18.94
CA PHE A 28 18.31 4.19 -17.54
C PHE A 28 18.21 2.69 -17.28
N ILE A 29 17.16 2.04 -17.81
CA ILE A 29 16.95 0.59 -17.68
C ILE A 29 18.11 -0.18 -18.29
N SER A 30 18.55 0.18 -19.51
CA SER A 30 19.67 -0.45 -20.20
C SER A 30 20.98 -0.41 -19.39
N LYS A 31 21.21 0.67 -18.63
CA LYS A 31 22.42 0.83 -17.80
C LYS A 31 22.36 0.10 -16.46
N LYS A 32 21.19 0.02 -15.85
CA LYS A 32 21.06 -0.39 -14.44
C LYS A 32 20.46 -1.78 -14.21
N ALA A 33 19.60 -2.25 -15.10
CA ALA A 33 18.76 -3.41 -14.84
C ALA A 33 19.35 -4.76 -15.32
N GLY A 34 20.57 -4.77 -15.82
CA GLY A 34 21.16 -6.03 -16.34
C GLY A 34 20.43 -6.60 -17.56
N PHE A 35 19.47 -5.88 -18.13
CA PHE A 35 18.87 -6.22 -19.40
C PHE A 35 19.92 -6.08 -20.50
N LYS A 36 20.35 -7.20 -21.09
CA LYS A 36 21.25 -7.21 -22.25
C LYS A 36 20.53 -6.77 -23.53
N LEU A 37 19.84 -5.60 -23.46
CA LEU A 37 19.02 -5.04 -24.55
C LEU A 37 19.41 -3.59 -24.81
N SER A 38 19.30 -3.21 -26.09
CA SER A 38 19.53 -1.81 -26.49
C SER A 38 18.42 -0.89 -25.93
N PRO A 39 18.70 0.42 -25.70
CA PRO A 39 17.65 1.37 -25.34
C PRO A 39 16.51 1.44 -26.34
N ALA A 40 16.77 1.19 -27.64
CA ALA A 40 15.74 1.16 -28.68
C ALA A 40 14.80 -0.04 -28.50
N THR A 41 15.36 -1.24 -28.25
CA THR A 41 14.58 -2.44 -27.99
C THR A 41 13.71 -2.29 -26.73
N LEU A 42 14.30 -1.76 -25.64
CA LEU A 42 13.56 -1.48 -24.40
C LEU A 42 12.42 -0.47 -24.61
N ARG A 43 12.65 0.56 -25.45
CA ARG A 43 11.59 1.52 -25.80
C ARG A 43 10.43 0.86 -26.52
N ASN A 44 10.70 -0.08 -27.44
CA ASN A 44 9.65 -0.83 -28.12
C ASN A 44 8.86 -1.72 -27.15
N GLU A 45 9.54 -2.47 -26.27
CA GLU A 45 8.87 -3.27 -25.22
C GLU A 45 8.02 -2.40 -24.29
N MET A 46 8.54 -1.23 -23.87
CA MET A 46 7.76 -0.28 -23.07
C MET A 46 6.56 0.27 -23.84
N GLY A 47 6.67 0.45 -25.17
CA GLY A 47 5.55 0.84 -26.03
C GLY A 47 4.46 -0.23 -26.11
N GLU A 48 4.83 -1.50 -26.20
CA GLU A 48 3.86 -2.61 -26.15
C GLU A 48 3.16 -2.70 -24.78
N LEU A 49 3.90 -2.50 -23.68
CA LEU A 49 3.34 -2.44 -22.34
C LEU A 49 2.41 -1.24 -22.14
N GLU A 50 2.70 -0.12 -22.78
CA GLU A 50 1.83 1.06 -22.79
C GLU A 50 0.53 0.80 -23.56
N LYS A 51 0.61 0.20 -24.76
CA LYS A 51 -0.58 -0.21 -25.53
C LYS A 51 -1.45 -1.22 -24.75
N ALA A 52 -0.81 -2.12 -24.00
CA ALA A 52 -1.47 -3.08 -23.12
C ALA A 52 -2.01 -2.45 -21.81
N GLY A 53 -1.77 -1.16 -21.57
CA GLY A 53 -2.28 -0.40 -20.43
C GLY A 53 -1.51 -0.60 -19.11
N TYR A 54 -0.34 -1.21 -19.12
CA TYR A 54 0.49 -1.36 -17.93
C TYR A 54 1.37 -0.14 -17.64
N LEU A 55 1.79 0.57 -18.68
CA LEU A 55 2.59 1.78 -18.55
C LEU A 55 1.85 2.98 -19.13
N ALA A 56 2.22 4.19 -18.68
CA ALA A 56 1.74 5.44 -19.24
C ALA A 56 2.90 6.39 -19.47
N GLN A 57 2.80 7.18 -20.53
CA GLN A 57 3.74 8.28 -20.81
C GLN A 57 3.10 9.60 -20.43
N ARG A 58 3.66 10.31 -19.45
CA ARG A 58 3.15 11.63 -19.03
C ARG A 58 3.60 12.78 -19.95
N HIS A 59 4.78 12.64 -20.58
CA HIS A 59 5.36 13.64 -21.50
C HIS A 59 6.08 12.94 -22.65
N ILE A 60 6.02 13.51 -23.84
CA ILE A 60 6.55 12.94 -25.09
C ILE A 60 8.04 12.57 -25.00
N SER A 61 8.86 13.37 -24.31
CA SER A 61 10.29 13.13 -24.10
C SER A 61 10.60 12.39 -22.79
N GLY A 62 9.59 12.07 -21.98
CA GLY A 62 9.73 11.47 -20.66
C GLY A 62 9.84 9.95 -20.71
N GLY A 63 10.24 9.34 -19.56
CA GLY A 63 10.12 7.91 -19.32
C GLY A 63 8.67 7.46 -19.22
N ARG A 64 8.48 6.23 -18.75
CA ARG A 64 7.15 5.66 -18.48
C ARG A 64 6.94 5.54 -16.96
N VAL A 65 5.70 5.63 -16.54
CA VAL A 65 5.24 5.36 -15.16
C VAL A 65 4.30 4.16 -15.16
N PRO A 66 4.29 3.34 -14.10
CA PRO A 66 3.29 2.29 -13.94
C PRO A 66 1.88 2.87 -13.83
N THR A 67 0.90 2.15 -14.33
CA THR A 67 -0.54 2.42 -14.14
C THR A 67 -1.07 1.63 -12.95
N ASP A 68 -2.32 1.91 -12.53
CA ASP A 68 -3.01 1.11 -11.50
C ASP A 68 -3.07 -0.37 -11.90
N LYS A 69 -3.24 -0.67 -13.21
CA LYS A 69 -3.20 -2.04 -13.75
C LYS A 69 -1.84 -2.71 -13.53
N ALA A 70 -0.73 -1.98 -13.68
CA ALA A 70 0.59 -2.53 -13.42
C ALA A 70 0.80 -2.82 -11.94
N TYR A 71 0.39 -1.91 -11.06
CA TYR A 71 0.47 -2.13 -9.62
C TYR A 71 -0.43 -3.28 -9.18
N ARG A 72 -1.64 -3.41 -9.71
CA ARG A 72 -2.53 -4.54 -9.43
C ARG A 72 -1.90 -5.87 -9.84
N TYR A 73 -1.31 -5.93 -11.04
CA TYR A 73 -0.59 -7.10 -11.50
C TYR A 73 0.56 -7.49 -10.56
N TYR A 74 1.35 -6.48 -10.15
CA TYR A 74 2.46 -6.66 -9.22
C TYR A 74 2.00 -7.16 -7.85
N VAL A 75 0.98 -6.56 -7.28
CA VAL A 75 0.39 -6.97 -6.00
C VAL A 75 -0.12 -8.40 -6.05
N ASN A 76 -0.82 -8.78 -7.12
CA ASN A 76 -1.31 -10.15 -7.27
C ASN A 76 -0.16 -11.17 -7.27
N LEU A 77 0.94 -10.87 -7.98
CA LEU A 77 2.14 -11.72 -7.95
C LEU A 77 2.74 -11.84 -6.55
N LEU A 78 2.80 -10.75 -5.78
CA LEU A 78 3.28 -10.77 -4.40
C LEU A 78 2.41 -11.63 -3.50
N LEU A 79 1.10 -11.54 -3.64
CA LEU A 79 0.15 -12.28 -2.82
C LEU A 79 0.11 -13.78 -3.18
N GLU A 80 0.27 -14.12 -4.46
CA GLU A 80 0.30 -15.52 -4.94
C GLU A 80 1.59 -16.25 -4.58
N SER A 81 2.71 -15.57 -4.69
CA SER A 81 4.03 -16.20 -4.50
C SER A 81 4.54 -16.16 -3.05
N GLU A 82 4.00 -15.28 -2.22
CA GLU A 82 4.55 -14.89 -0.90
C GLU A 82 6.05 -14.54 -0.93
N VAL A 83 6.66 -14.48 -2.10
CA VAL A 83 8.07 -14.16 -2.29
C VAL A 83 8.27 -12.65 -2.06
N GLY A 84 9.29 -12.29 -1.27
CA GLY A 84 9.60 -10.90 -0.96
C GLY A 84 8.81 -10.31 0.21
N LEU A 85 7.90 -11.07 0.82
CA LEU A 85 7.13 -10.64 1.99
C LEU A 85 7.88 -10.84 3.31
N ASP A 86 9.20 -11.08 3.27
CA ASP A 86 9.99 -11.19 4.51
C ASP A 86 10.37 -9.81 5.04
N LEU A 87 9.90 -9.52 6.25
CA LEU A 87 10.15 -8.26 6.90
C LEU A 87 11.55 -8.21 7.50
N LYS A 88 12.28 -7.12 7.29
CA LYS A 88 13.61 -6.91 7.88
C LYS A 88 13.57 -7.10 9.41
N VAL A 89 14.61 -7.73 9.96
CA VAL A 89 14.72 -8.04 11.40
C VAL A 89 14.54 -6.78 12.26
N GLU A 90 15.05 -5.64 11.81
CA GLU A 90 14.88 -4.36 12.51
C GLU A 90 13.41 -3.99 12.69
N TYR A 91 12.59 -4.16 11.65
CA TYR A 91 11.15 -3.86 11.70
C TYR A 91 10.41 -4.85 12.59
N LYS A 92 10.74 -6.15 12.49
CA LYS A 92 10.20 -7.19 13.38
C LYS A 92 10.46 -6.85 14.85
N ASN A 93 11.69 -6.45 15.17
CA ASN A 93 12.05 -6.06 16.53
C ASN A 93 11.30 -4.83 17.03
N LYS A 94 11.17 -3.78 16.20
CA LYS A 94 10.39 -2.58 16.56
C LYS A 94 8.92 -2.90 16.83
N ILE A 95 8.33 -3.79 16.05
CA ILE A 95 6.94 -4.23 16.27
C ILE A 95 6.84 -5.00 17.59
N LYS A 96 7.72 -5.99 17.84
CA LYS A 96 7.71 -6.77 19.08
C LYS A 96 7.89 -5.89 20.31
N GLN A 97 8.88 -5.00 20.31
CA GLN A 97 9.14 -4.07 21.43
C GLN A 97 7.94 -3.17 21.75
N ALA A 98 7.18 -2.77 20.75
CA ALA A 98 5.98 -1.96 20.96
C ALA A 98 4.87 -2.71 21.74
N PHE A 99 4.96 -4.04 21.79
CA PHE A 99 4.03 -4.92 22.47
C PHE A 99 4.62 -5.66 23.67
N ASP A 100 5.79 -5.28 24.17
CA ASP A 100 6.39 -5.88 25.38
C ASP A 100 5.50 -5.67 26.62
N ASN A 101 4.75 -4.54 26.68
CA ASN A 101 3.80 -4.22 27.74
C ASN A 101 2.46 -3.82 27.11
N VAL A 102 1.70 -4.81 26.65
CA VAL A 102 0.42 -4.56 25.99
C VAL A 102 -0.64 -4.10 27.00
N PRO A 103 -1.27 -2.93 26.79
CA PRO A 103 -2.39 -2.52 27.63
C PRO A 103 -3.62 -3.44 27.40
N SER A 104 -4.47 -3.55 28.41
CA SER A 104 -5.74 -4.29 28.29
C SER A 104 -6.83 -3.51 27.54
N ASP A 105 -6.67 -2.20 27.39
CA ASP A 105 -7.63 -1.33 26.68
C ASP A 105 -7.42 -1.46 25.16
N PRO A 106 -8.44 -1.93 24.40
CA PRO A 106 -8.42 -2.02 22.94
C PRO A 106 -8.06 -0.71 22.24
N ARG A 107 -8.46 0.44 22.79
CA ARG A 107 -8.17 1.77 22.23
C ARG A 107 -6.71 2.13 22.32
N GLU A 108 -6.04 1.79 23.42
CA GLU A 108 -4.60 2.03 23.55
C GLU A 108 -3.81 1.10 22.64
N ILE A 109 -4.22 -0.15 22.45
CA ILE A 109 -3.60 -1.06 21.46
C ILE A 109 -3.71 -0.46 20.06
N ASN A 110 -4.88 0.03 19.66
CA ASN A 110 -5.08 0.68 18.36
C ASN A 110 -4.16 1.89 18.15
N LYS A 111 -3.94 2.70 19.18
CA LYS A 111 -2.98 3.82 19.12
C LYS A 111 -1.54 3.34 18.92
N ILE A 112 -1.14 2.25 19.57
CA ILE A 112 0.19 1.64 19.40
C ILE A 112 0.34 1.14 17.95
N VAL A 113 -0.63 0.37 17.46
CA VAL A 113 -0.65 -0.16 16.08
C VAL A 113 -0.50 0.97 15.06
N ALA A 114 -1.33 2.01 15.15
CA ALA A 114 -1.28 3.13 14.24
C ALA A 114 0.07 3.87 14.27
N ARG A 115 0.62 4.12 15.46
CA ARG A 115 1.92 4.80 15.60
C ARG A 115 3.07 3.99 15.02
N VAL A 116 3.12 2.70 15.33
CA VAL A 116 4.22 1.82 14.88
C VAL A 116 4.17 1.64 13.37
N LEU A 117 3.01 1.30 12.82
CA LEU A 117 2.87 1.10 11.38
C LEU A 117 3.12 2.38 10.59
N SER A 118 2.57 3.52 11.03
CA SER A 118 2.83 4.80 10.37
C SER A 118 4.31 5.18 10.37
N ASN A 119 5.01 4.97 11.50
CA ASN A 119 6.44 5.25 11.58
C ASN A 119 7.29 4.32 10.68
N LEU A 120 6.86 3.07 10.49
CA LEU A 120 7.59 2.10 9.68
C LEU A 120 7.24 2.20 8.19
N SER A 121 5.98 2.43 7.85
CA SER A 121 5.53 2.56 6.46
C SER A 121 5.88 3.93 5.85
N GLY A 122 5.74 4.99 6.65
CA GLY A 122 5.76 6.38 6.20
C GLY A 122 4.40 6.86 5.69
N ASP A 123 3.38 6.02 5.76
CA ASP A 123 2.04 6.27 5.25
C ASP A 123 1.07 6.66 6.39
N LEU A 124 -0.12 7.11 6.02
CA LEU A 124 -1.20 7.33 6.97
C LEU A 124 -1.77 5.98 7.41
N VAL A 125 -1.92 5.80 8.72
CA VAL A 125 -2.55 4.64 9.31
C VAL A 125 -3.74 5.08 10.15
N ILE A 126 -4.87 4.43 9.92
CA ILE A 126 -6.11 4.59 10.66
C ILE A 126 -6.45 3.24 11.31
N THR A 127 -6.74 3.26 12.59
CA THR A 127 -7.17 2.07 13.33
C THR A 127 -8.48 2.34 14.02
N GLY A 128 -9.35 1.35 14.07
CA GLY A 128 -10.65 1.42 14.73
C GLY A 128 -11.01 0.14 15.46
N ILE A 129 -12.14 0.16 16.15
CA ILE A 129 -12.79 -1.03 16.70
C ILE A 129 -14.00 -1.31 15.80
N TYR A 130 -14.02 -2.48 15.17
CA TYR A 130 -15.06 -2.87 14.22
C TYR A 130 -16.46 -2.79 14.84
N LYS A 131 -17.35 -2.07 14.18
CA LYS A 131 -18.70 -1.73 14.65
C LYS A 131 -18.76 -0.76 15.85
N ASP A 132 -17.66 -0.08 16.17
CA ASP A 132 -17.61 1.05 17.11
C ASP A 132 -17.38 2.36 16.32
N GLU A 133 -17.71 3.50 16.91
CA GLU A 133 -17.42 4.82 16.32
C GLU A 133 -15.97 5.29 16.59
N TYR A 134 -15.25 4.53 17.43
CA TYR A 134 -13.88 4.87 17.80
C TYR A 134 -12.90 4.57 16.66
N PHE A 135 -12.12 5.57 16.30
CA PHE A 135 -10.93 5.40 15.45
C PHE A 135 -9.78 6.33 15.90
N PHE A 136 -8.58 5.97 15.51
CA PHE A 136 -7.37 6.75 15.73
C PHE A 136 -6.57 6.83 14.44
N LYS A 137 -6.03 8.01 14.11
CA LYS A 137 -5.25 8.24 12.89
C LYS A 137 -3.84 8.76 13.22
N LYS A 138 -2.84 8.28 12.46
CA LYS A 138 -1.43 8.71 12.56
C LYS A 138 -0.78 8.72 11.18
N GLY A 139 0.09 9.71 10.91
CA GLY A 139 0.88 9.79 9.69
C GLY A 139 0.36 10.72 8.61
N LEU A 140 -0.67 11.53 8.89
CA LEU A 140 -1.24 12.46 7.91
C LEU A 140 -0.19 13.43 7.34
N VAL A 141 0.70 13.95 8.18
CA VAL A 141 1.77 14.87 7.74
C VAL A 141 2.71 14.16 6.76
N GLY A 142 3.17 12.93 7.10
CA GLY A 142 4.03 12.14 6.22
C GLY A 142 3.39 11.81 4.88
N LEU A 143 2.06 11.62 4.86
CA LEU A 143 1.33 11.43 3.61
C LEU A 143 1.44 12.68 2.72
N PHE A 144 1.25 13.89 3.27
CA PHE A 144 1.36 15.15 2.52
C PHE A 144 2.80 15.51 2.08
N GLU A 145 3.82 14.92 2.69
CA GLU A 145 5.22 15.08 2.26
C GLU A 145 5.53 14.36 0.95
N ASN A 146 4.70 13.40 0.53
CA ASN A 146 4.88 12.72 -0.75
C ASN A 146 4.75 13.68 -1.93
N PRO A 147 5.59 13.53 -2.99
CA PRO A 147 5.59 14.41 -4.16
C PRO A 147 4.24 14.56 -4.85
N GLU A 148 3.41 13.53 -4.81
CA GLU A 148 2.08 13.51 -5.42
C GLU A 148 1.14 14.55 -4.81
N PHE A 149 1.28 14.82 -3.51
CA PHE A 149 0.42 15.77 -2.77
C PHE A 149 0.96 17.21 -2.78
N LYS A 150 2.04 17.49 -3.49
CA LYS A 150 2.48 18.87 -3.77
C LYS A 150 1.56 19.57 -4.77
N GLU A 151 0.76 18.83 -5.52
CA GLU A 151 -0.31 19.38 -6.34
C GLU A 151 -1.51 19.75 -5.45
N PHE A 152 -1.84 21.05 -5.41
CA PHE A 152 -2.89 21.60 -4.55
C PHE A 152 -4.23 20.83 -4.65
N ASN A 153 -4.67 20.51 -5.88
CA ASN A 153 -5.93 19.81 -6.09
C ASN A 153 -5.97 18.43 -5.43
N LYS A 154 -4.87 17.67 -5.47
CA LYS A 154 -4.79 16.34 -4.84
C LYS A 154 -4.78 16.46 -3.32
N ALA A 155 -3.98 17.40 -2.80
CA ALA A 155 -3.95 17.66 -1.36
C ALA A 155 -5.32 18.11 -0.84
N PHE A 156 -6.02 18.97 -1.59
CA PHE A 156 -7.37 19.43 -1.24
C PHE A 156 -8.41 18.32 -1.26
N GLN A 157 -8.41 17.46 -2.29
CA GLN A 157 -9.31 16.30 -2.36
C GLN A 157 -9.09 15.34 -1.19
N LEU A 158 -7.83 15.09 -0.85
CA LEU A 158 -7.48 14.23 0.29
C LEU A 158 -7.90 14.86 1.61
N ALA A 159 -7.69 16.16 1.81
CA ALA A 159 -8.14 16.88 3.00
C ALA A 159 -9.67 16.80 3.15
N ARG A 160 -10.41 17.03 2.06
CA ARG A 160 -11.87 16.89 2.03
C ARG A 160 -12.33 15.48 2.36
N PHE A 161 -11.66 14.46 1.83
CA PHE A 161 -11.94 13.07 2.19
C PHE A 161 -11.82 12.86 3.71
N PHE A 162 -10.80 13.45 4.36
CA PHE A 162 -10.62 13.30 5.80
C PHE A 162 -11.64 14.10 6.63
N GLU A 163 -12.16 15.21 6.14
CA GLU A 163 -13.29 15.90 6.78
C GLU A 163 -14.57 15.04 6.75
N GLU A 164 -14.82 14.39 5.62
CA GLU A 164 -15.99 13.52 5.44
C GLU A 164 -15.79 12.14 6.11
N PHE A 165 -14.53 11.73 6.33
CA PHE A 165 -14.15 10.39 6.80
C PHE A 165 -14.80 10.01 8.14
N GLU A 166 -14.91 10.94 9.08
CA GLU A 166 -15.48 10.68 10.41
C GLU A 166 -16.92 10.21 10.30
N GLY A 167 -17.72 10.85 9.45
CA GLY A 167 -19.11 10.45 9.19
C GLY A 167 -19.26 9.18 8.35
N MET A 168 -18.18 8.77 7.66
CA MET A 168 -18.21 7.63 6.73
C MET A 168 -17.42 6.42 7.24
N PHE A 169 -16.75 6.52 8.38
CA PHE A 169 -15.83 5.49 8.86
C PHE A 169 -16.48 4.09 8.91
N GLN A 170 -17.64 3.95 9.51
CA GLN A 170 -18.36 2.67 9.57
C GLN A 170 -18.81 2.17 8.20
N PHE A 171 -19.17 3.08 7.30
CA PHE A 171 -19.52 2.72 5.91
C PHE A 171 -18.29 2.24 5.16
N ILE A 172 -17.16 2.94 5.29
CA ILE A 172 -15.87 2.56 4.70
C ILE A 172 -15.45 1.19 5.21
N GLU A 173 -15.48 0.97 6.54
CA GLU A 173 -15.19 -0.35 7.12
C GLU A 173 -16.09 -1.44 6.53
N ARG A 174 -17.40 -1.19 6.45
CA ARG A 174 -18.36 -2.16 5.93
C ARG A 174 -18.09 -2.48 4.47
N GLU A 175 -17.89 -1.46 3.62
CA GLU A 175 -17.60 -1.66 2.19
C GLU A 175 -16.29 -2.42 1.99
N PHE A 176 -15.24 -2.05 2.73
CA PHE A 176 -13.95 -2.75 2.64
C PHE A 176 -14.03 -4.20 3.13
N PHE A 177 -14.80 -4.48 4.19
CA PHE A 177 -14.78 -5.80 4.81
C PHE A 177 -15.92 -6.72 4.36
N ASN A 178 -16.98 -6.21 3.71
CA ASN A 178 -18.09 -7.02 3.22
C ASN A 178 -18.00 -7.30 1.71
N THR A 179 -17.47 -6.37 0.92
CA THR A 179 -17.50 -6.44 -0.54
C THR A 179 -16.40 -7.34 -1.11
N LEU A 180 -15.31 -7.49 -0.38
CA LEU A 180 -14.15 -8.28 -0.82
C LEU A 180 -14.05 -9.52 0.07
N GLY A 181 -14.47 -10.67 -0.46
CA GLY A 181 -14.15 -11.95 0.18
C GLY A 181 -12.66 -12.00 0.47
N VAL A 182 -12.28 -12.28 1.73
CA VAL A 182 -10.87 -12.44 2.10
C VAL A 182 -10.31 -13.61 1.29
N PRO A 183 -9.35 -13.41 0.39
CA PRO A 183 -8.68 -14.53 -0.25
C PRO A 183 -8.11 -15.43 0.85
N HIS A 184 -8.32 -16.72 0.77
CA HIS A 184 -7.81 -17.67 1.75
C HIS A 184 -6.31 -17.43 1.99
N GLY A 185 -5.93 -17.07 3.22
CA GLY A 185 -4.54 -16.99 3.67
C GLY A 185 -3.89 -15.60 3.71
N VAL A 186 -4.48 -14.56 3.12
CA VAL A 186 -3.88 -13.20 3.16
C VAL A 186 -4.76 -12.25 3.97
N PRO A 187 -4.27 -11.75 5.12
CA PRO A 187 -5.08 -10.91 6.01
C PRO A 187 -5.25 -9.46 5.51
N VAL A 188 -4.84 -9.14 4.28
CA VAL A 188 -4.79 -7.76 3.76
C VAL A 188 -5.63 -7.63 2.50
N GLN A 189 -6.58 -6.72 2.50
CA GLN A 189 -7.32 -6.28 1.32
C GLN A 189 -6.67 -5.02 0.77
N ILE A 190 -6.53 -4.92 -0.56
CA ILE A 190 -5.81 -3.83 -1.21
C ILE A 190 -6.66 -3.26 -2.34
N MET A 191 -6.90 -1.95 -2.34
CA MET A 191 -7.52 -1.21 -3.43
C MET A 191 -6.54 -0.18 -3.97
N ILE A 192 -6.32 -0.17 -5.28
CA ILE A 192 -5.31 0.64 -5.95
C ILE A 192 -5.99 1.67 -6.85
N GLY A 193 -5.80 2.94 -6.56
CA GLY A 193 -6.24 4.03 -7.42
C GLY A 193 -7.74 3.95 -7.72
N LYS A 194 -8.09 3.80 -8.99
CA LYS A 194 -9.48 3.77 -9.50
C LYS A 194 -10.30 2.56 -9.06
N GLU A 195 -9.72 1.58 -8.40
CA GLU A 195 -10.47 0.47 -7.78
C GLU A 195 -11.25 0.95 -6.55
N SER A 196 -10.85 2.08 -5.97
CA SER A 196 -11.57 2.68 -4.86
C SER A 196 -12.94 3.19 -5.29
N PRO A 197 -14.03 2.85 -4.56
CA PRO A 197 -15.35 3.42 -4.79
C PRO A 197 -15.41 4.91 -4.42
N PHE A 198 -14.47 5.40 -3.63
CA PHE A 198 -14.39 6.79 -3.20
C PHE A 198 -13.57 7.62 -4.19
N ARG A 199 -14.22 8.50 -4.92
CA ARG A 199 -13.59 9.35 -5.96
C ARG A 199 -12.45 10.21 -5.41
N GLN A 200 -12.56 10.62 -4.15
CA GLN A 200 -11.61 11.52 -3.49
C GLN A 200 -10.24 10.87 -3.27
N ILE A 201 -10.18 9.54 -3.24
CA ILE A 201 -8.94 8.76 -3.00
C ILE A 201 -8.60 7.81 -4.16
N GLN A 202 -8.99 8.17 -5.39
CA GLN A 202 -8.65 7.39 -6.60
C GLN A 202 -7.21 7.64 -7.11
N HIS A 203 -6.41 8.40 -6.38
CA HIS A 203 -4.98 8.59 -6.62
C HIS A 203 -4.10 7.93 -5.55
N GLU A 204 -4.74 7.27 -4.59
CA GLU A 204 -4.11 6.58 -3.46
C GLU A 204 -4.32 5.07 -3.55
N THR A 205 -3.52 4.33 -2.78
CA THR A 205 -3.78 2.93 -2.45
C THR A 205 -4.26 2.85 -1.01
N VAL A 206 -5.23 2.00 -0.79
CA VAL A 206 -5.78 1.68 0.53
C VAL A 206 -5.56 0.20 0.81
N MET A 207 -4.93 -0.11 1.94
CA MET A 207 -4.75 -1.47 2.45
C MET A 207 -5.52 -1.62 3.74
N CYS A 208 -6.34 -2.66 3.86
CA CYS A 208 -7.14 -2.92 5.05
C CYS A 208 -6.89 -4.31 5.62
N ALA A 209 -6.90 -4.42 6.95
CA ALA A 209 -6.78 -5.67 7.68
C ALA A 209 -7.63 -5.66 8.95
N LYS A 210 -7.95 -6.86 9.47
CA LYS A 210 -8.56 -7.06 10.78
C LYS A 210 -7.60 -7.81 11.69
N TYR A 211 -7.70 -7.56 12.99
CA TYR A 211 -6.93 -8.27 14.02
C TYR A 211 -7.75 -8.42 15.30
N GLY A 212 -7.38 -9.38 16.13
CA GLY A 212 -8.00 -9.55 17.43
C GLY A 212 -7.63 -8.42 18.40
N LEU A 213 -8.53 -8.11 19.31
CA LEU A 213 -8.35 -7.19 20.44
C LEU A 213 -8.92 -7.84 21.72
N PRO A 214 -8.45 -7.43 22.93
CA PRO A 214 -9.00 -7.91 24.18
C PRO A 214 -10.53 -7.74 24.26
N GLY A 215 -11.19 -8.60 25.03
CA GLY A 215 -12.64 -8.55 25.22
C GLY A 215 -13.45 -9.00 24.00
N ASN A 216 -12.91 -9.89 23.18
CA ASN A 216 -13.56 -10.37 21.94
C ASN A 216 -13.85 -9.26 20.92
N CYS A 217 -13.15 -8.13 21.02
CA CYS A 217 -13.26 -7.05 20.07
C CYS A 217 -12.42 -7.36 18.80
N ILE A 218 -12.82 -6.77 17.69
CA ILE A 218 -12.08 -6.85 16.43
C ILE A 218 -11.55 -5.46 16.13
N GLY A 219 -10.22 -5.34 15.97
CA GLY A 219 -9.56 -4.16 15.48
C GLY A 219 -9.62 -4.09 13.95
N SER A 220 -9.79 -2.90 13.42
CA SER A 220 -9.63 -2.59 12.01
C SER A 220 -8.38 -1.73 11.80
N LEU A 221 -7.69 -1.99 10.70
CA LEU A 221 -6.52 -1.27 10.26
C LEU A 221 -6.74 -0.84 8.81
N THR A 222 -6.53 0.44 8.54
CA THR A 222 -6.49 1.00 7.19
C THR A 222 -5.20 1.79 7.00
N LEU A 223 -4.41 1.43 6.00
CA LEU A 223 -3.20 2.14 5.60
C LEU A 223 -3.47 2.82 4.26
N VAL A 224 -3.22 4.13 4.18
CA VAL A 224 -3.44 4.96 3.00
C VAL A 224 -2.14 5.63 2.58
N GLY A 225 -1.79 5.46 1.32
CA GLY A 225 -0.59 6.06 0.74
C GLY A 225 -0.72 6.23 -0.77
N PRO A 226 0.28 6.80 -1.45
CA PRO A 226 0.26 6.99 -2.89
C PRO A 226 0.19 5.65 -3.63
N THR A 227 -0.36 5.62 -4.86
CA THR A 227 -0.41 4.38 -5.66
C THR A 227 0.95 3.74 -5.90
N ARG A 228 2.04 4.47 -5.76
CA ARG A 228 3.42 3.98 -5.83
C ARG A 228 4.00 3.54 -4.47
N MET A 229 3.17 3.30 -3.45
CA MET A 229 3.68 2.84 -2.14
C MET A 229 4.53 1.56 -2.24
N ASP A 230 5.34 1.30 -1.22
CA ASP A 230 6.13 0.06 -1.13
C ASP A 230 5.23 -1.11 -0.70
N TYR A 231 4.63 -1.77 -1.68
CA TYR A 231 3.67 -2.86 -1.46
C TYR A 231 4.30 -4.04 -0.71
N GLU A 232 5.53 -4.44 -1.07
CA GLU A 232 6.24 -5.54 -0.39
C GLU A 232 6.38 -5.26 1.10
N LYS A 233 6.92 -4.09 1.42
CA LYS A 233 7.12 -3.67 2.81
C LYS A 233 5.80 -3.55 3.56
N ASN A 234 4.81 -2.89 2.97
CA ASN A 234 3.55 -2.60 3.67
C ASN A 234 2.69 -3.84 3.91
N ILE A 235 2.63 -4.77 2.94
CA ILE A 235 1.98 -6.08 3.12
C ILE A 235 2.68 -6.86 4.23
N ALA A 236 4.02 -6.94 4.21
CA ALA A 236 4.80 -7.64 5.22
C ALA A 236 4.64 -7.01 6.61
N LEU A 237 4.59 -5.67 6.71
CA LEU A 237 4.34 -4.95 7.97
C LEU A 237 2.97 -5.29 8.55
N ILE A 238 1.91 -5.23 7.74
CA ILE A 238 0.55 -5.51 8.17
C ILE A 238 0.44 -6.99 8.60
N LYS A 239 0.93 -7.92 7.77
CA LYS A 239 0.92 -9.36 8.07
C LYS A 239 1.60 -9.65 9.41
N PHE A 240 2.84 -9.20 9.58
CA PHE A 240 3.59 -9.43 10.81
C PHE A 240 2.94 -8.77 12.03
N MET A 241 2.44 -7.55 11.89
CA MET A 241 1.73 -6.84 12.96
C MET A 241 0.48 -7.60 13.44
N THR A 242 -0.35 -8.05 12.50
CA THR A 242 -1.58 -8.77 12.84
C THR A 242 -1.30 -10.15 13.44
N GLU A 243 -0.25 -10.84 12.98
CA GLU A 243 0.19 -12.11 13.56
C GLU A 243 0.69 -11.95 15.00
N GLU A 244 1.51 -10.94 15.28
CA GLU A 244 2.02 -10.69 16.65
C GLU A 244 0.87 -10.30 17.59
N LEU A 245 -0.07 -9.47 17.15
CA LEU A 245 -1.26 -9.13 17.95
C LEU A 245 -2.09 -10.37 18.28
N ASN A 246 -2.39 -11.21 17.30
CA ASN A 246 -3.19 -12.42 17.51
C ASN A 246 -2.50 -13.39 18.50
N LYS A 247 -1.17 -13.51 18.49
CA LYS A 247 -0.41 -14.32 19.47
C LYS A 247 -0.53 -13.77 20.90
N ILE A 248 -0.58 -12.46 21.06
CA ILE A 248 -0.63 -11.80 22.37
C ILE A 248 -2.03 -11.95 22.99
N ILE A 249 -3.07 -11.86 22.17
CA ILE A 249 -4.46 -11.89 22.64
C ILE A 249 -4.94 -13.31 22.97
N GLN A 250 -4.31 -14.34 22.37
CA GLN A 250 -4.60 -15.75 22.66
C GLN A 250 -3.95 -16.25 23.96
N LYS A 251 -3.10 -15.47 24.60
CA LYS A 251 -2.48 -15.74 25.91
C LYS A 251 -3.29 -15.15 27.04
#